data_d4f65fb211eff6c0e636f88c3171fac8
#
_entry.id   d4f65fb211eff6c0e636f88c3171fac8
#
_cell.length_a   1.000
_cell.length_b   1.000
_cell.length_c   1.000
_cell.angle_alpha   90.00
_cell.angle_beta   90.00
_cell.angle_gamma   90.00
#
_symmetry.space_group_name_H-M   'P 1'
#
loop_
_entity.id
_entity.type
_entity.pdbx_description
1 polymer ?
#
loop_
_entity_poly.entity_id
_entity_poly.type
_entity_poly.pdbx_seq_one_letter_code
_entity_poly.pdbx_strand_id
1 'polypeptide(L)'
;NCQRVVIRKDGRAMVKNEGNVEEGRTLPYPISYRSITPKREECDNLLVPVCVSASHIAFGSIRMEPVFMVLGQVSAMAAVQYIDNALPNVQSVDVEALNRLITENPRLDGSQPDLLVDDASGQIEIDGDWKALTERGGYGLTFLESAGGTDGRVTFRIDVPRSGRYALYSYQNIRSKHLDPKVQFEICRGDDVCRHLYDKDKFEVFGQMRGDWYPLGEYYFEQGVSSSVAIVVDEHSGASRADAVLLVWCE
;
A
#
# COMPACT_ATOMS: atom_id res chain seq x y z
N ASN A 1 -16.08 19.73 -9.37
CA ASN A 1 -17.03 20.73 -9.85
C ASN A 1 -16.30 22.00 -10.28
N CYS A 2 -16.36 22.34 -11.56
CA CYS A 2 -15.92 23.65 -12.03
C CYS A 2 -17.10 24.60 -11.96
N GLN A 3 -17.04 25.58 -11.07
CA GLN A 3 -18.08 26.58 -10.90
C GLN A 3 -17.48 27.98 -11.14
N ARG A 4 -18.23 28.83 -11.78
CA ARG A 4 -17.90 30.27 -11.86
C ARG A 4 -19.12 31.14 -11.63
N VAL A 5 -18.89 32.31 -11.09
CA VAL A 5 -19.93 33.34 -10.98
C VAL A 5 -20.07 34.04 -12.30
N VAL A 6 -21.27 34.07 -12.80
CA VAL A 6 -21.65 34.79 -14.03
C VAL A 6 -22.66 35.87 -13.67
N ILE A 7 -22.41 37.09 -14.13
CA ILE A 7 -23.36 38.19 -13.98
C ILE A 7 -24.25 38.24 -15.22
N ARG A 8 -25.53 38.10 -15.02
CA ARG A 8 -26.54 38.19 -16.08
C ARG A 8 -26.72 39.66 -16.57
N LYS A 9 -27.33 39.82 -17.72
CA LYS A 9 -27.61 41.16 -18.27
C LYS A 9 -28.51 42.02 -17.36
N ASP A 10 -29.30 41.39 -16.48
CA ASP A 10 -30.14 42.05 -15.47
C ASP A 10 -29.38 42.41 -14.18
N GLY A 11 -28.06 42.23 -14.14
CA GLY A 11 -27.20 42.52 -12.98
C GLY A 11 -27.19 41.47 -11.91
N ARG A 12 -27.97 40.37 -12.02
CA ARG A 12 -27.99 39.30 -11.02
C ARG A 12 -26.79 38.36 -11.19
N ALA A 13 -26.13 38.09 -10.10
CA ALA A 13 -25.09 37.06 -10.05
C ALA A 13 -25.72 35.67 -9.93
N MET A 14 -25.19 34.72 -10.66
CA MET A 14 -25.55 33.30 -10.56
C MET A 14 -24.30 32.41 -10.65
N VAL A 15 -24.34 31.27 -10.01
CA VAL A 15 -23.31 30.25 -10.16
C VAL A 15 -23.66 29.38 -11.37
N LYS A 16 -22.72 29.26 -12.30
CA LYS A 16 -22.80 28.35 -13.44
C LYS A 16 -21.86 27.18 -13.19
N ASN A 17 -22.41 25.97 -13.23
CA ASN A 17 -21.61 24.75 -13.28
C ASN A 17 -21.11 24.54 -14.72
N GLU A 18 -19.80 24.42 -14.88
CA GLU A 18 -19.17 24.19 -16.18
C GLU A 18 -18.79 22.72 -16.41
N GLY A 19 -19.16 21.85 -15.47
CA GLY A 19 -18.93 20.41 -15.51
C GLY A 19 -18.16 19.88 -14.30
N ASN A 20 -17.96 18.58 -14.29
CA ASN A 20 -17.15 17.85 -13.32
C ASN A 20 -15.94 17.26 -14.02
N VAL A 21 -14.82 17.18 -13.31
CA VAL A 21 -13.71 16.32 -13.67
C VAL A 21 -13.82 15.08 -12.78
N GLU A 22 -14.13 13.96 -13.40
CA GLU A 22 -14.24 12.66 -12.73
C GLU A 22 -13.29 11.68 -13.43
N GLU A 23 -12.22 11.28 -12.74
CA GLU A 23 -11.31 10.25 -13.18
C GLU A 23 -11.26 9.17 -12.11
N GLY A 24 -11.81 8.02 -12.43
CA GLY A 24 -11.94 6.91 -11.49
C GLY A 24 -10.98 5.74 -11.76
N ARG A 25 -10.06 5.87 -12.72
CA ARG A 25 -9.18 4.79 -13.17
C ARG A 25 -7.70 5.04 -12.90
N THR A 26 -7.36 6.03 -12.10
CA THR A 26 -5.96 6.29 -11.74
C THR A 26 -5.43 5.15 -10.89
N LEU A 27 -4.31 4.59 -11.32
CA LEU A 27 -3.47 3.74 -10.49
C LEU A 27 -2.76 4.60 -9.42
N PRO A 28 -2.30 4.01 -8.31
CA PRO A 28 -1.43 4.71 -7.37
C PRO A 28 -0.24 5.36 -8.10
N TYR A 29 0.10 6.58 -7.74
CA TYR A 29 1.21 7.32 -8.33
C TYR A 29 1.97 8.09 -7.26
N PRO A 30 3.28 8.27 -7.42
CA PRO A 30 4.07 9.05 -6.48
C PRO A 30 3.77 10.54 -6.58
N ILE A 31 3.72 11.22 -5.44
CA ILE A 31 3.61 12.67 -5.37
C ILE A 31 5.03 13.25 -5.29
N SER A 32 5.37 14.13 -6.22
CA SER A 32 6.69 14.73 -6.24
C SER A 32 6.93 15.61 -5.00
N TYR A 33 8.13 15.53 -4.40
CA TYR A 33 8.56 16.42 -3.33
C TYR A 33 8.44 17.90 -3.71
N ARG A 34 8.63 18.23 -4.99
CA ARG A 34 8.47 19.59 -5.52
C ARG A 34 7.03 20.13 -5.38
N SER A 35 6.05 19.26 -5.13
CA SER A 35 4.67 19.70 -4.90
C SER A 35 4.50 20.43 -3.56
N ILE A 36 5.39 20.20 -2.60
CA ILE A 36 5.36 20.81 -1.27
C ILE A 36 6.39 21.90 -1.07
N THR A 37 7.18 22.22 -2.10
CA THR A 37 8.21 23.28 -2.05
C THR A 37 7.91 24.39 -3.05
N PRO A 38 8.11 25.67 -2.69
CA PRO A 38 8.09 26.76 -3.66
C PRO A 38 9.31 26.69 -4.59
N LYS A 39 9.34 27.55 -5.60
CA LYS A 39 10.57 27.75 -6.36
C LYS A 39 11.61 28.39 -5.47
N ARG A 40 12.89 28.02 -5.69
CA ARG A 40 13.99 28.52 -4.89
C ARG A 40 14.10 30.04 -4.89
N GLU A 41 13.80 30.67 -6.06
CA GLU A 41 13.86 32.13 -6.24
C GLU A 41 12.76 32.85 -5.43
N GLU A 42 11.70 32.13 -5.05
CA GLU A 42 10.57 32.68 -4.30
C GLU A 42 10.76 32.50 -2.80
N CYS A 43 11.20 31.30 -2.38
CA CYS A 43 11.43 30.99 -0.97
C CYS A 43 12.30 29.73 -0.85
N ASP A 44 13.32 29.76 -0.02
CA ASP A 44 14.30 28.70 0.16
C ASP A 44 14.13 27.86 1.45
N ASN A 45 13.24 28.26 2.36
CA ASN A 45 13.03 27.65 3.67
C ASN A 45 11.56 27.36 4.02
N LEU A 46 10.69 27.15 3.02
CA LEU A 46 9.27 26.91 3.20
C LEU A 46 8.86 25.52 2.68
N LEU A 47 8.07 24.80 3.47
CA LEU A 47 7.41 23.56 3.10
C LEU A 47 5.89 23.72 3.26
N VAL A 48 5.10 23.30 2.24
CA VAL A 48 3.65 23.56 2.15
C VAL A 48 2.90 22.25 1.90
N PRO A 49 2.60 21.46 2.95
CA PRO A 49 2.04 20.13 2.78
C PRO A 49 0.55 20.10 2.38
N VAL A 50 -0.19 21.19 2.53
CA VAL A 50 -1.64 21.23 2.24
C VAL A 50 -1.94 22.02 0.97
N CYS A 51 -1.40 23.23 0.85
CA CYS A 51 -1.57 24.07 -0.36
C CYS A 51 -0.54 23.69 -1.42
N VAL A 52 -0.58 22.43 -1.85
CA VAL A 52 0.42 21.83 -2.74
C VAL A 52 0.37 22.41 -4.16
N SER A 53 1.52 22.45 -4.82
CA SER A 53 1.62 22.78 -6.24
C SER A 53 1.16 21.58 -7.08
N ALA A 54 -0.08 21.63 -7.55
CA ALA A 54 -0.68 20.57 -8.35
C ALA A 54 -1.64 21.15 -9.39
N SER A 55 -1.82 20.44 -10.51
CA SER A 55 -2.89 20.76 -11.44
C SER A 55 -4.26 20.51 -10.80
N HIS A 56 -5.31 21.14 -11.31
CA HIS A 56 -6.68 20.95 -10.80
C HIS A 56 -7.07 19.47 -10.75
N ILE A 57 -6.76 18.71 -11.79
CA ILE A 57 -7.10 17.30 -11.88
C ILE A 57 -6.28 16.46 -10.87
N ALA A 58 -4.98 16.73 -10.71
CA ALA A 58 -4.14 16.05 -9.75
C ALA A 58 -4.56 16.37 -8.32
N PHE A 59 -4.88 17.64 -8.03
CA PHE A 59 -5.36 18.05 -6.72
C PHE A 59 -6.63 17.31 -6.31
N GLY A 60 -7.50 16.96 -7.26
CA GLY A 60 -8.70 16.17 -7.00
C GLY A 60 -8.42 14.82 -6.31
N SER A 61 -7.27 14.19 -6.57
CA SER A 61 -6.83 12.95 -5.90
C SER A 61 -5.88 13.19 -4.73
N ILE A 62 -5.08 14.26 -4.73
CA ILE A 62 -4.12 14.58 -3.67
C ILE A 62 -4.81 15.15 -2.41
N ARG A 63 -5.91 15.85 -2.57
CA ARG A 63 -6.60 16.63 -1.51
C ARG A 63 -7.22 15.81 -0.37
N MET A 64 -6.96 14.53 -0.28
CA MET A 64 -7.49 13.66 0.76
C MET A 64 -6.69 13.83 2.06
N GLU A 65 -7.37 13.85 3.21
CA GLU A 65 -6.75 14.07 4.51
C GLU A 65 -5.59 13.09 4.81
N PRO A 66 -5.69 11.78 4.53
CA PRO A 66 -4.56 10.88 4.75
C PRO A 66 -3.33 11.23 3.92
N VAL A 67 -3.52 11.75 2.71
CA VAL A 67 -2.41 12.22 1.85
C VAL A 67 -1.75 13.45 2.47
N PHE A 68 -2.52 14.40 2.99
CA PHE A 68 -1.96 15.57 3.69
C PHE A 68 -1.22 15.19 4.98
N MET A 69 -1.66 14.15 5.68
CA MET A 69 -0.93 13.61 6.84
C MET A 69 0.45 13.10 6.43
N VAL A 70 0.53 12.30 5.37
CA VAL A 70 1.81 11.83 4.82
C VAL A 70 2.69 12.98 4.36
N LEU A 71 2.14 13.96 3.62
CA LEU A 71 2.89 15.14 3.18
C LEU A 71 3.37 15.99 4.36
N GLY A 72 2.58 16.07 5.45
CA GLY A 72 2.99 16.72 6.70
C GLY A 72 4.17 16.00 7.36
N GLN A 73 4.13 14.69 7.46
CA GLN A 73 5.22 13.86 7.96
C GLN A 73 6.49 14.06 7.12
N VAL A 74 6.37 13.94 5.79
CA VAL A 74 7.50 14.17 4.86
C VAL A 74 8.10 15.57 5.04
N SER A 75 7.24 16.60 5.21
CA SER A 75 7.68 17.97 5.44
C SER A 75 8.49 18.12 6.74
N ALA A 76 8.03 17.47 7.83
CA ALA A 76 8.76 17.49 9.09
C ALA A 76 10.13 16.80 8.96
N MET A 77 10.18 15.62 8.34
CA MET A 77 11.44 14.89 8.11
C MET A 77 12.41 15.67 7.22
N ALA A 78 11.89 16.32 6.18
CA ALA A 78 12.67 17.18 5.31
C ALA A 78 13.25 18.41 6.05
N ALA A 79 12.46 19.01 6.94
CA ALA A 79 12.90 20.12 7.78
C ALA A 79 14.02 19.69 8.74
N VAL A 80 13.91 18.52 9.35
CA VAL A 80 14.99 17.95 10.18
C VAL A 80 16.24 17.73 9.35
N GLN A 81 16.14 17.08 8.19
CA GLN A 81 17.29 16.87 7.30
C GLN A 81 17.94 18.20 6.87
N TYR A 82 17.12 19.22 6.56
CA TYR A 82 17.57 20.55 6.19
C TYR A 82 18.38 21.22 7.32
N ILE A 83 17.89 21.13 8.56
CA ILE A 83 18.53 21.74 9.73
C ILE A 83 19.80 20.99 10.13
N ASP A 84 19.72 19.66 10.28
CA ASP A 84 20.82 18.82 10.79
C ASP A 84 22.00 18.79 9.84
N ASN A 85 21.75 18.84 8.53
CA ASN A 85 22.83 18.86 7.52
C ASN A 85 23.21 20.28 7.07
N ALA A 86 22.65 21.32 7.70
CA ALA A 86 22.88 22.72 7.35
C ALA A 86 22.77 22.97 5.82
N LEU A 87 21.73 22.42 5.20
CA LEU A 87 21.51 22.53 3.76
C LEU A 87 21.24 23.99 3.36
N PRO A 88 21.62 24.43 2.14
CA PRO A 88 21.44 25.80 1.71
C PRO A 88 19.96 26.21 1.51
N ASN A 89 19.07 25.23 1.29
CA ASN A 89 17.63 25.43 1.08
C ASN A 89 16.88 24.09 1.17
N VAL A 90 15.57 24.14 1.33
CA VAL A 90 14.70 22.93 1.42
C VAL A 90 14.62 22.16 0.10
N GLN A 91 14.93 22.81 -1.03
CA GLN A 91 14.97 22.16 -2.34
C GLN A 91 16.21 21.27 -2.53
N SER A 92 17.21 21.39 -1.65
CA SER A 92 18.44 20.58 -1.63
C SER A 92 18.34 19.32 -0.75
N VAL A 93 17.17 19.04 -0.20
CA VAL A 93 16.91 17.83 0.58
C VAL A 93 17.11 16.58 -0.27
N ASP A 94 17.78 15.56 0.29
CA ASP A 94 17.93 14.25 -0.34
C ASP A 94 16.62 13.47 -0.24
N VAL A 95 15.85 13.51 -1.34
CA VAL A 95 14.54 12.86 -1.44
C VAL A 95 14.65 11.34 -1.39
N GLU A 96 15.74 10.75 -1.90
CA GLU A 96 15.94 9.29 -1.84
C GLU A 96 16.19 8.84 -0.40
N ALA A 97 16.98 9.58 0.36
CA ALA A 97 17.16 9.32 1.79
C ALA A 97 15.87 9.49 2.57
N LEU A 98 15.02 10.49 2.25
CA LEU A 98 13.69 10.62 2.83
C LEU A 98 12.80 9.42 2.53
N ASN A 99 12.76 8.96 1.29
CA ASN A 99 11.96 7.80 0.91
C ASN A 99 12.42 6.53 1.64
N ARG A 100 13.73 6.31 1.75
CA ARG A 100 14.27 5.19 2.55
C ARG A 100 13.82 5.29 4.01
N LEU A 101 13.99 6.45 4.63
CA LEU A 101 13.64 6.66 6.03
C LEU A 101 12.15 6.43 6.29
N ILE A 102 11.25 6.90 5.42
CA ILE A 102 9.81 6.67 5.53
C ILE A 102 9.46 5.19 5.42
N THR A 103 10.17 4.45 4.57
CA THR A 103 9.92 3.03 4.35
C THR A 103 10.47 2.18 5.50
N GLU A 104 11.68 2.49 5.97
CA GLU A 104 12.39 1.69 6.96
C GLU A 104 12.03 2.05 8.42
N ASN A 105 11.66 3.31 8.66
CA ASN A 105 11.28 3.81 9.99
C ASN A 105 10.16 4.86 9.90
N PRO A 106 8.95 4.45 9.46
CA PRO A 106 7.85 5.39 9.21
C PRO A 106 7.36 6.12 10.46
N ARG A 107 7.61 5.57 11.65
CA ARG A 107 7.16 6.16 12.93
C ARG A 107 8.22 7.06 13.57
N LEU A 108 9.47 7.00 13.13
CA LEU A 108 10.61 7.77 13.68
C LEU A 108 10.87 7.60 15.19
N ASP A 109 10.21 6.65 15.83
CA ASP A 109 10.30 6.38 17.28
C ASP A 109 11.21 5.18 17.57
N GLY A 110 11.85 4.61 16.54
CA GLY A 110 12.65 3.41 16.63
C GLY A 110 11.85 2.12 16.74
N SER A 111 10.51 2.19 16.72
CA SER A 111 9.68 1.01 16.62
C SER A 111 9.89 0.34 15.27
N GLN A 112 9.90 -1.00 15.26
CA GLN A 112 9.98 -1.73 14.01
C GLN A 112 8.67 -1.56 13.24
N PRO A 113 8.71 -1.23 11.92
CA PRO A 113 7.53 -1.24 11.09
C PRO A 113 6.97 -2.66 10.97
N ASP A 114 5.69 -2.75 10.65
CA ASP A 114 5.08 -4.02 10.28
C ASP A 114 5.77 -4.55 9.02
N LEU A 115 5.99 -5.86 8.96
CA LEU A 115 6.63 -6.48 7.81
C LEU A 115 5.59 -6.83 6.75
N LEU A 116 5.71 -6.19 5.60
CA LEU A 116 4.87 -6.43 4.44
C LEU A 116 5.67 -7.08 3.32
N VAL A 117 5.18 -8.20 2.79
CA VAL A 117 5.72 -8.86 1.60
C VAL A 117 4.62 -8.92 0.55
N ASP A 118 4.80 -8.15 -0.52
CA ASP A 118 3.90 -8.01 -1.66
C ASP A 118 4.36 -8.88 -2.83
N ASP A 119 3.46 -9.25 -3.74
CA ASP A 119 3.80 -10.05 -4.93
C ASP A 119 4.85 -9.38 -5.83
N ALA A 120 4.98 -8.06 -5.78
CA ALA A 120 5.98 -7.29 -6.52
C ALA A 120 7.30 -7.06 -5.73
N SER A 121 7.42 -7.55 -4.49
CA SER A 121 8.56 -7.23 -3.59
C SER A 121 9.88 -7.91 -3.97
N GLY A 122 9.90 -8.87 -4.89
CA GLY A 122 11.06 -9.69 -5.21
C GLY A 122 11.41 -10.75 -4.15
N GLN A 123 10.63 -10.84 -3.06
CA GLN A 123 10.77 -11.82 -1.98
C GLN A 123 9.79 -12.99 -2.16
N ILE A 124 9.39 -13.27 -3.37
CA ILE A 124 8.46 -14.35 -3.69
C ILE A 124 9.11 -15.42 -4.56
N GLU A 125 8.62 -16.64 -4.42
CA GLU A 125 8.90 -17.77 -5.33
C GLU A 125 7.57 -18.26 -5.89
N ILE A 126 7.57 -18.51 -7.21
CA ILE A 126 6.37 -18.94 -7.93
C ILE A 126 6.65 -20.32 -8.53
N ASP A 127 5.78 -21.27 -8.23
CA ASP A 127 5.77 -22.60 -8.83
C ASP A 127 4.38 -22.88 -9.39
N GLY A 128 4.28 -23.42 -10.62
CA GLY A 128 3.03 -23.66 -11.31
C GLY A 128 2.55 -22.49 -12.19
N ASP A 129 1.31 -22.58 -12.68
CA ASP A 129 0.72 -21.60 -13.63
C ASP A 129 0.03 -20.45 -12.89
N TRP A 130 0.81 -19.42 -12.57
CA TRP A 130 0.34 -18.17 -11.98
C TRP A 130 0.56 -17.01 -12.95
N LYS A 131 -0.43 -16.14 -13.08
CA LYS A 131 -0.38 -14.96 -13.97
C LYS A 131 -0.40 -13.70 -13.13
N ALA A 132 0.55 -12.80 -13.38
CA ALA A 132 0.52 -11.47 -12.83
C ALA A 132 -0.55 -10.63 -13.54
N LEU A 133 -1.47 -10.07 -12.76
CA LEU A 133 -2.56 -9.26 -13.24
C LEU A 133 -2.50 -7.87 -12.60
N THR A 134 -2.94 -6.86 -13.37
CA THR A 134 -3.04 -5.46 -12.91
C THR A 134 -4.49 -5.05 -12.96
N GLU A 135 -5.21 -5.29 -11.89
CA GLU A 135 -6.63 -4.97 -11.77
C GLU A 135 -6.94 -4.34 -10.41
N ARG A 136 -8.13 -3.74 -10.30
CA ARG A 136 -8.61 -3.22 -9.02
C ARG A 136 -8.99 -4.36 -8.08
N GLY A 137 -8.56 -4.25 -6.83
CA GLY A 137 -8.93 -5.19 -5.76
C GLY A 137 -7.77 -6.01 -5.25
N GLY A 138 -6.54 -5.75 -5.69
CA GLY A 138 -5.31 -6.13 -5.04
C GLY A 138 -4.94 -5.13 -3.93
N TYR A 139 -3.98 -5.51 -3.10
CA TYR A 139 -3.35 -4.64 -2.12
C TYR A 139 -2.52 -3.56 -2.82
N GLY A 140 -1.65 -3.99 -3.74
CA GLY A 140 -0.80 -3.14 -4.54
C GLY A 140 -1.36 -2.85 -5.94
N LEU A 141 -0.45 -2.76 -6.90
CA LEU A 141 -0.77 -2.58 -8.32
C LEU A 141 -1.03 -3.89 -9.04
N THR A 142 -0.45 -4.97 -8.54
CA THR A 142 -0.47 -6.31 -9.13
C THR A 142 -0.93 -7.33 -8.10
N PHE A 143 -1.21 -8.50 -8.56
CA PHE A 143 -1.38 -9.74 -7.80
C PHE A 143 -1.21 -10.93 -8.74
N LEU A 144 -0.94 -12.09 -8.17
CA LEU A 144 -0.84 -13.33 -8.92
C LEU A 144 -2.17 -14.09 -8.85
N GLU A 145 -2.62 -14.64 -9.98
CA GLU A 145 -3.83 -15.45 -10.04
C GLU A 145 -3.56 -16.76 -10.77
N SER A 146 -3.97 -17.88 -10.14
CA SER A 146 -4.05 -19.20 -10.74
C SER A 146 -5.48 -19.43 -11.22
N ALA A 147 -5.62 -20.05 -12.41
CA ALA A 147 -6.92 -20.45 -12.93
C ALA A 147 -7.55 -21.64 -12.18
N GLY A 148 -6.75 -22.31 -11.34
CA GLY A 148 -7.14 -23.57 -10.67
C GLY A 148 -7.00 -24.81 -11.55
N GLY A 149 -7.26 -25.98 -10.96
CA GLY A 149 -7.20 -27.26 -11.66
C GLY A 149 -5.80 -27.81 -11.93
N THR A 150 -4.77 -27.20 -11.36
CA THR A 150 -3.36 -27.62 -11.45
C THR A 150 -2.64 -27.34 -10.14
N ASP A 151 -1.62 -28.15 -9.85
CA ASP A 151 -0.75 -27.90 -8.71
C ASP A 151 0.02 -26.59 -8.89
N GLY A 152 0.16 -25.86 -7.80
CA GLY A 152 0.90 -24.61 -7.81
C GLY A 152 1.13 -24.04 -6.42
N ARG A 153 2.11 -23.15 -6.31
CA ARG A 153 2.53 -22.53 -5.06
C ARG A 153 3.07 -21.13 -5.29
N VAL A 154 2.65 -20.17 -4.47
CA VAL A 154 3.33 -18.88 -4.32
C VAL A 154 3.84 -18.79 -2.89
N THR A 155 5.14 -18.64 -2.74
CA THR A 155 5.82 -18.57 -1.46
C THR A 155 6.34 -17.16 -1.22
N PHE A 156 5.88 -16.53 -0.15
CA PHE A 156 6.38 -15.25 0.37
C PHE A 156 7.46 -15.54 1.39
N ARG A 157 8.69 -15.12 1.11
CA ARG A 157 9.83 -15.26 2.03
C ARG A 157 9.71 -14.22 3.13
N ILE A 158 9.84 -14.66 4.38
CA ILE A 158 9.72 -13.83 5.57
C ILE A 158 11.10 -13.71 6.23
N ASP A 159 11.58 -12.48 6.35
CA ASP A 159 12.80 -12.16 7.10
C ASP A 159 12.46 -11.17 8.21
N VAL A 160 12.24 -11.69 9.42
CA VAL A 160 11.84 -10.85 10.55
C VAL A 160 13.04 -10.08 11.11
N PRO A 161 12.89 -8.76 11.37
CA PRO A 161 13.97 -7.93 11.87
C PRO A 161 14.34 -8.24 13.33
N ARG A 162 13.48 -8.94 14.06
CA ARG A 162 13.70 -9.40 15.44
C ARG A 162 12.89 -10.65 15.75
N SER A 163 13.40 -11.48 16.64
CA SER A 163 12.66 -12.66 17.15
C SER A 163 11.49 -12.23 18.02
N GLY A 164 10.34 -12.88 17.88
CA GLY A 164 9.16 -12.62 18.69
C GLY A 164 7.86 -13.10 18.07
N ARG A 165 6.74 -12.73 18.70
CA ARG A 165 5.39 -13.06 18.22
C ARG A 165 4.89 -12.02 17.23
N TYR A 166 4.32 -12.51 16.13
CA TYR A 166 3.71 -11.70 15.09
C TYR A 166 2.31 -12.22 14.79
N ALA A 167 1.35 -11.31 14.69
CA ALA A 167 0.07 -11.58 14.05
C ALA A 167 0.26 -11.57 12.54
N LEU A 168 -0.13 -12.67 11.90
CA LEU A 168 0.06 -12.91 10.47
C LEU A 168 -1.26 -12.74 9.73
N TYR A 169 -1.22 -12.00 8.63
CA TYR A 169 -2.36 -11.74 7.77
C TYR A 169 -2.01 -11.99 6.30
N SER A 170 -3.01 -12.37 5.51
CA SER A 170 -2.92 -12.38 4.05
C SER A 170 -4.01 -11.50 3.47
N TYR A 171 -3.66 -10.70 2.44
CA TYR A 171 -4.65 -9.90 1.73
C TYR A 171 -5.47 -10.79 0.80
N GLN A 172 -6.80 -10.79 0.96
CA GLN A 172 -7.71 -11.64 0.21
C GLN A 172 -8.81 -10.82 -0.47
N ASN A 173 -9.10 -11.14 -1.74
CA ASN A 173 -10.22 -10.53 -2.46
C ASN A 173 -11.53 -11.28 -2.13
N ILE A 174 -12.18 -10.81 -1.09
CA ILE A 174 -13.38 -11.42 -0.51
C ILE A 174 -14.66 -11.24 -1.33
N ARG A 175 -14.68 -10.34 -2.31
CA ARG A 175 -15.86 -10.06 -3.15
C ARG A 175 -15.82 -10.72 -4.52
N SER A 176 -14.72 -11.34 -4.88
CA SER A 176 -14.63 -12.05 -6.13
C SER A 176 -15.50 -13.31 -6.09
N LYS A 177 -16.31 -13.49 -7.12
CA LYS A 177 -17.19 -14.64 -7.26
C LYS A 177 -16.56 -15.78 -8.05
N HIS A 178 -15.46 -15.50 -8.76
CA HIS A 178 -14.75 -16.51 -9.56
C HIS A 178 -13.63 -17.19 -8.78
N LEU A 179 -13.16 -16.59 -7.67
CA LEU A 179 -12.14 -17.20 -6.84
C LEU A 179 -12.72 -18.30 -5.97
N ASP A 180 -11.89 -19.31 -5.72
CA ASP A 180 -12.21 -20.38 -4.79
C ASP A 180 -12.53 -19.78 -3.40
N PRO A 181 -13.64 -20.19 -2.77
CA PRO A 181 -13.93 -19.77 -1.41
C PRO A 181 -12.95 -20.33 -0.38
N LYS A 182 -12.14 -21.32 -0.74
CA LYS A 182 -11.19 -21.98 0.14
C LYS A 182 -9.78 -21.90 -0.43
N VAL A 183 -8.84 -21.37 0.38
CA VAL A 183 -7.43 -21.27 0.02
C VAL A 183 -6.59 -21.89 1.12
N GLN A 184 -5.66 -22.74 0.75
CA GLN A 184 -4.74 -23.37 1.68
C GLN A 184 -3.47 -22.56 1.83
N PHE A 185 -3.10 -22.26 3.08
CA PHE A 185 -1.83 -21.64 3.45
C PHE A 185 -0.91 -22.66 4.13
N GLU A 186 0.37 -22.57 3.84
CA GLU A 186 1.44 -23.22 4.59
C GLU A 186 2.33 -22.15 5.19
N ILE A 187 2.53 -22.21 6.51
CA ILE A 187 3.37 -21.27 7.27
C ILE A 187 4.56 -22.06 7.78
N CYS A 188 5.74 -21.77 7.21
CA CYS A 188 6.99 -22.44 7.53
C CYS A 188 7.85 -21.54 8.43
N ARG A 189 8.42 -22.13 9.50
CA ARG A 189 9.31 -21.47 10.46
C ARG A 189 10.46 -22.42 10.77
N GLY A 190 11.55 -22.35 9.99
CA GLY A 190 12.55 -23.39 9.98
C GLY A 190 11.95 -24.73 9.55
N ASP A 191 12.07 -25.75 10.40
CA ASP A 191 11.54 -27.10 10.14
C ASP A 191 10.05 -27.27 10.54
N ASP A 192 9.47 -26.28 11.22
CA ASP A 192 8.06 -26.32 11.65
C ASP A 192 7.14 -25.80 10.53
N VAL A 193 6.17 -26.63 10.13
CA VAL A 193 5.19 -26.31 9.08
C VAL A 193 3.79 -26.40 9.63
N CYS A 194 3.08 -25.28 9.60
CA CYS A 194 1.68 -25.19 9.99
C CYS A 194 0.81 -24.96 8.76
N ARG A 195 -0.34 -25.65 8.67
CA ARG A 195 -1.32 -25.48 7.61
C ARG A 195 -2.55 -24.75 8.11
N HIS A 196 -2.99 -23.76 7.35
CA HIS A 196 -4.17 -22.97 7.64
C HIS A 196 -5.09 -22.93 6.42
N LEU A 197 -6.37 -23.22 6.63
CA LEU A 197 -7.37 -23.16 5.56
C LEU A 197 -8.19 -21.86 5.70
N TYR A 198 -8.02 -20.96 4.76
CA TYR A 198 -8.95 -19.85 4.55
C TYR A 198 -10.28 -20.38 4.04
N ASP A 199 -11.37 -19.91 4.61
CA ASP A 199 -12.72 -20.22 4.18
C ASP A 199 -13.50 -18.90 4.13
N LYS A 200 -13.75 -18.42 2.92
CA LYS A 200 -14.43 -17.16 2.66
C LYS A 200 -15.82 -17.09 3.28
N ASP A 201 -16.52 -18.24 3.34
CA ASP A 201 -17.89 -18.29 3.85
C ASP A 201 -17.96 -18.12 5.37
N LYS A 202 -16.79 -18.20 6.04
CA LYS A 202 -16.66 -17.96 7.49
C LYS A 202 -16.20 -16.55 7.84
N PHE A 203 -15.97 -15.70 6.83
CA PHE A 203 -15.43 -14.36 7.00
C PHE A 203 -16.44 -13.30 6.59
N GLU A 204 -16.96 -12.56 7.57
CA GLU A 204 -17.85 -11.42 7.32
C GLU A 204 -17.04 -10.15 7.11
N VAL A 205 -17.30 -9.45 6.01
CA VAL A 205 -16.68 -8.19 5.68
C VAL A 205 -17.67 -7.05 5.78
N PHE A 206 -17.31 -6.07 6.58
CA PHE A 206 -18.07 -4.84 6.72
C PHE A 206 -17.44 -3.74 5.83
N GLY A 207 -18.28 -3.05 5.05
CA GLY A 207 -17.86 -1.92 4.24
C GLY A 207 -17.88 -2.16 2.73
N GLN A 208 -17.23 -1.25 1.98
CA GLN A 208 -17.26 -1.23 0.50
C GLN A 208 -15.95 -1.72 -0.14
N MET A 209 -15.00 -2.21 0.63
CA MET A 209 -13.70 -2.67 0.13
C MET A 209 -13.85 -3.96 -0.68
N ARG A 210 -13.00 -4.17 -1.67
CA ARG A 210 -12.97 -5.39 -2.50
C ARG A 210 -12.13 -6.49 -1.90
N GLY A 211 -11.12 -6.13 -1.12
CA GLY A 211 -10.25 -7.04 -0.41
C GLY A 211 -10.04 -6.58 1.02
N ASP A 212 -9.58 -7.49 1.87
CA ASP A 212 -9.29 -7.23 3.27
C ASP A 212 -8.17 -8.17 3.77
N TRP A 213 -7.58 -7.81 4.92
CA TRP A 213 -6.58 -8.60 5.61
C TRP A 213 -7.23 -9.75 6.38
N TYR A 214 -7.02 -10.97 5.90
CA TYR A 214 -7.49 -12.17 6.57
C TYR A 214 -6.46 -12.64 7.61
N PRO A 215 -6.84 -12.80 8.89
CA PRO A 215 -5.94 -13.25 9.93
C PRO A 215 -5.64 -14.75 9.77
N LEU A 216 -4.36 -15.09 9.67
CA LEU A 216 -3.86 -16.47 9.64
C LEU A 216 -3.51 -16.99 11.02
N GLY A 217 -3.41 -16.11 12.03
CA GLY A 217 -3.07 -16.44 13.41
C GLY A 217 -1.85 -15.70 13.93
N GLU A 218 -1.42 -16.06 15.14
CA GLU A 218 -0.22 -15.53 15.78
C GLU A 218 0.86 -16.60 15.86
N TYR A 219 2.06 -16.26 15.43
CA TYR A 219 3.19 -17.19 15.37
C TYR A 219 4.45 -16.54 15.93
N TYR A 220 5.30 -17.36 16.55
CA TYR A 220 6.65 -16.94 16.93
C TYR A 220 7.58 -17.14 15.75
N PHE A 221 8.29 -16.07 15.36
CA PHE A 221 9.34 -16.11 14.34
C PHE A 221 10.68 -15.79 14.99
N GLU A 222 11.74 -16.46 14.53
CA GLU A 222 13.10 -16.26 15.01
C GLU A 222 13.91 -15.53 13.93
N GLN A 223 14.60 -14.46 14.33
CA GLN A 223 15.47 -13.70 13.44
C GLN A 223 16.58 -14.59 12.90
N GLY A 224 16.82 -14.52 11.58
CA GLY A 224 17.84 -15.32 10.90
C GLY A 224 17.42 -16.76 10.60
N VAL A 225 16.24 -17.20 11.04
CA VAL A 225 15.66 -18.49 10.66
C VAL A 225 14.82 -18.33 9.42
N SER A 226 15.09 -19.16 8.40
CA SER A 226 14.32 -19.15 7.14
C SER A 226 12.86 -19.41 7.43
N SER A 227 12.01 -18.44 7.10
CA SER A 227 10.56 -18.51 7.29
C SER A 227 9.83 -18.12 6.02
N SER A 228 8.63 -18.65 5.84
CA SER A 228 7.80 -18.32 4.69
C SER A 228 6.32 -18.54 4.94
N VAL A 229 5.51 -17.87 4.13
CA VAL A 229 4.07 -18.14 3.99
C VAL A 229 3.79 -18.49 2.55
N ALA A 230 3.16 -19.63 2.31
CA ALA A 230 2.83 -20.06 0.96
C ALA A 230 1.32 -20.20 0.77
N ILE A 231 0.83 -19.79 -0.38
CA ILE A 231 -0.49 -20.15 -0.90
C ILE A 231 -0.30 -21.37 -1.79
N VAL A 232 -1.04 -22.42 -1.49
CA VAL A 232 -0.94 -23.71 -2.17
C VAL A 232 -2.25 -24.02 -2.88
N VAL A 233 -2.14 -24.38 -4.15
CA VAL A 233 -3.26 -24.88 -4.97
C VAL A 233 -2.94 -26.28 -5.50
N ASP A 234 -3.97 -27.08 -5.73
CA ASP A 234 -3.87 -28.41 -6.28
C ASP A 234 -4.88 -28.60 -7.44
N GLU A 235 -4.93 -29.81 -8.01
CA GLU A 235 -5.83 -30.14 -9.12
C GLU A 235 -7.33 -30.02 -8.78
N HIS A 236 -7.69 -29.93 -7.49
CA HIS A 236 -9.06 -29.77 -7.01
C HIS A 236 -9.39 -28.32 -6.62
N SER A 237 -8.38 -27.46 -6.55
CA SER A 237 -8.54 -26.05 -6.19
C SER A 237 -9.15 -25.27 -7.36
N GLY A 238 -10.06 -24.35 -7.05
CA GLY A 238 -10.53 -23.34 -7.99
C GLY A 238 -9.50 -22.23 -8.21
N ALA A 239 -9.90 -21.20 -8.95
CA ALA A 239 -9.06 -20.02 -9.16
C ALA A 239 -8.66 -19.39 -7.83
N SER A 240 -7.37 -19.16 -7.62
CA SER A 240 -6.83 -18.63 -6.37
C SER A 240 -5.94 -17.43 -6.62
N ARG A 241 -5.86 -16.53 -5.62
CA ARG A 241 -5.09 -15.30 -5.72
C ARG A 241 -4.02 -15.22 -4.62
N ALA A 242 -2.82 -14.83 -5.01
CA ALA A 242 -1.72 -14.49 -4.13
C ALA A 242 -1.35 -13.02 -4.34
N ASP A 243 -1.36 -12.22 -3.26
CA ASP A 243 -1.24 -10.77 -3.32
C ASP A 243 -0.19 -10.30 -2.30
N ALA A 244 -0.57 -10.16 -1.03
CA ALA A 244 0.33 -9.69 -0.01
C ALA A 244 0.16 -10.44 1.33
N VAL A 245 1.25 -10.46 2.10
CA VAL A 245 1.31 -10.99 3.46
C VAL A 245 1.84 -9.91 4.40
N LEU A 246 1.18 -9.73 5.55
CA LEU A 246 1.52 -8.74 6.57
C LEU A 246 1.79 -9.42 7.89
N LEU A 247 2.91 -9.07 8.53
CA LEU A 247 3.25 -9.46 9.88
C LEU A 247 3.27 -8.22 10.79
N VAL A 248 2.40 -8.24 11.81
CA VAL A 248 2.30 -7.18 12.82
C VAL A 248 2.94 -7.68 14.10
N TRP A 249 3.89 -6.92 14.63
CA TRP A 249 4.55 -7.26 15.90
C TRP A 249 3.55 -7.26 17.06
N CYS A 250 3.53 -8.32 17.86
CA CYS A 250 2.64 -8.45 19.04
C CYS A 250 3.35 -8.36 20.39
N GLU A 251 4.64 -8.67 20.47
CA GLU A 251 5.58 -8.64 21.62
C GLU A 251 6.51 -9.86 21.67
#